data_ee747c7cca205bfe6d5df8b0fbc16ed8
#
_entry.id   ee747c7cca205bfe6d5df8b0fbc16ed8
#
_cell.length_a   1.000
_cell.length_b   1.000
_cell.length_c   1.000
_cell.angle_alpha   90.00
_cell.angle_beta   90.00
_cell.angle_gamma   90.00
#
_symmetry.space_group_name_H-M   'P 1'
#
loop_
_entity.id
_entity.type
_entity.pdbx_description
1 polymer ?
#
loop_
_entity_poly.entity_id
_entity_poly.type
_entity_poly.pdbx_seq_one_letter_code
_entity_poly.pdbx_strand_id
1 'polypeptide(L)'
;MGRPLRILYLRSENTSGTLQLFVDAHRKLGNEARFVTLFPTAENFPEDICLDLPLLPKTTGFKKAKDLILNQNDIYTDAQGFPPQWNPPFLRKSFFKMRDQLWKPFLKKAFKDHDLLNYDVYHLEGGHGFLRTSAWPLDELKNQGKHFVANYHGVDMRTRGVFPWIDSLIDVNTSSELDLLEKHPQMEYVFLPYTVQQHQPRFELNSPLKICHATRDRYWKGSDIIIEACRKLEKSHSIEFVLIENQPHRKTLELKATCDIYIDQVSNLGGWGYGMNSVEAFSMGLACCTNLIPQYESFLGKHPFVNVHKDTLYDDLVNLISNETEVLRKKKAGRAWVENTHSVEAVMKSIYKIYFGQGWIKEIPHDLA
;
A
#
# COMPACT_ATOMS: atom_id res chain seq x y z
N MET A 1 -15.89 29.17 5.78
CA MET A 1 -14.84 28.13 5.67
C MET A 1 -14.05 28.14 6.98
N GLY A 2 -13.80 26.96 7.59
CA GLY A 2 -12.89 26.84 8.73
C GLY A 2 -11.45 27.19 8.31
N ARG A 3 -10.53 27.37 9.28
CA ARG A 3 -9.10 27.51 8.95
C ARG A 3 -8.62 26.26 8.22
N PRO A 4 -7.63 26.37 7.30
CA PRO A 4 -6.99 25.21 6.70
C PRO A 4 -6.45 24.25 7.77
N LEU A 5 -6.61 22.94 7.56
CA LEU A 5 -5.97 21.93 8.40
C LEU A 5 -4.48 21.86 8.09
N ARG A 6 -3.70 21.58 9.12
CA ARG A 6 -2.28 21.21 9.00
C ARG A 6 -2.16 19.70 9.16
N ILE A 7 -1.66 18.99 8.15
CA ILE A 7 -1.66 17.53 8.07
C ILE A 7 -0.24 17.04 7.85
N LEU A 8 0.23 16.13 8.70
CA LEU A 8 1.56 15.54 8.60
C LEU A 8 1.48 14.02 8.39
N TYR A 9 2.13 13.52 7.35
CA TYR A 9 2.36 12.10 7.16
C TYR A 9 3.73 11.72 7.70
N LEU A 10 3.80 10.69 8.53
CA LEU A 10 5.04 10.16 9.09
C LEU A 10 5.25 8.72 8.64
N ARG A 11 6.39 8.44 8.04
CA ARG A 11 6.79 7.10 7.62
C ARG A 11 8.27 6.85 7.89
N SER A 12 8.65 5.60 8.05
CA SER A 12 10.09 5.26 8.19
C SER A 12 10.87 5.56 6.91
N GLU A 13 10.33 5.22 5.73
CA GLU A 13 10.97 5.38 4.42
C GLU A 13 9.89 5.51 3.33
N ASN A 14 10.07 6.38 2.34
CA ASN A 14 9.16 6.50 1.21
C ASN A 14 9.41 5.38 0.19
N THR A 15 8.66 4.29 0.28
CA THR A 15 8.85 3.07 -0.53
C THR A 15 7.94 2.95 -1.73
N SER A 16 6.96 3.84 -1.90
CA SER A 16 5.92 3.70 -2.93
C SER A 16 5.54 5.01 -3.63
N GLY A 17 6.09 6.16 -3.19
CA GLY A 17 5.72 7.47 -3.71
C GLY A 17 4.29 7.94 -3.38
N THR A 18 3.49 7.14 -2.66
CA THR A 18 2.09 7.48 -2.33
C THR A 18 1.96 8.66 -1.40
N LEU A 19 2.95 8.92 -0.54
CA LEU A 19 2.94 10.06 0.37
C LEU A 19 2.80 11.39 -0.37
N GLN A 20 3.50 11.55 -1.50
CA GLN A 20 3.40 12.75 -2.31
C GLN A 20 1.99 12.94 -2.87
N LEU A 21 1.31 11.85 -3.30
CA LEU A 21 -0.05 11.92 -3.81
C LEU A 21 -1.03 12.43 -2.75
N PHE A 22 -0.92 11.96 -1.51
CA PHE A 22 -1.74 12.44 -0.39
C PHE A 22 -1.47 13.91 -0.09
N VAL A 23 -0.20 14.29 0.04
CA VAL A 23 0.18 15.67 0.35
C VAL A 23 -0.30 16.64 -0.72
N ASP A 24 -0.10 16.32 -2.00
CA ASP A 24 -0.54 17.17 -3.10
C ASP A 24 -2.07 17.28 -3.17
N ALA A 25 -2.78 16.20 -2.87
CA ALA A 25 -4.23 16.20 -2.81
C ALA A 25 -4.76 17.08 -1.68
N HIS A 26 -4.20 17.00 -0.48
CA HIS A 26 -4.56 17.90 0.62
C HIS A 26 -4.31 19.37 0.28
N ARG A 27 -3.18 19.67 -0.36
CA ARG A 27 -2.83 21.03 -0.78
C ARG A 27 -3.81 21.58 -1.83
N LYS A 28 -4.22 20.74 -2.81
CA LYS A 28 -5.27 21.11 -3.78
C LYS A 28 -6.58 21.47 -3.12
N LEU A 29 -6.91 20.85 -2.00
CA LEU A 29 -8.10 21.11 -1.21
C LEU A 29 -7.93 22.29 -0.23
N GLY A 30 -6.85 23.07 -0.36
CA GLY A 30 -6.60 24.28 0.42
C GLY A 30 -6.03 24.05 1.81
N ASN A 31 -5.53 22.83 2.11
CA ASN A 31 -4.91 22.52 3.39
C ASN A 31 -3.38 22.60 3.31
N GLU A 32 -2.73 22.78 4.47
CA GLU A 32 -1.28 22.63 4.59
C GLU A 32 -0.95 21.16 4.85
N ALA A 33 -0.16 20.55 3.99
CA ALA A 33 0.24 19.17 4.16
C ALA A 33 1.73 18.96 3.86
N ARG A 34 2.38 18.11 4.65
CA ARG A 34 3.77 17.69 4.49
C ARG A 34 3.90 16.20 4.79
N PHE A 35 5.01 15.61 4.37
CA PHE A 35 5.40 14.30 4.88
C PHE A 35 6.84 14.29 5.40
N VAL A 36 7.08 13.42 6.36
CA VAL A 36 8.38 13.21 7.00
C VAL A 36 8.76 11.75 6.88
N THR A 37 10.00 11.52 6.44
CA THR A 37 10.63 10.20 6.49
C THR A 37 11.76 10.19 7.51
N LEU A 38 11.91 9.08 8.24
CA LEU A 38 13.01 8.93 9.18
C LEU A 38 14.34 8.64 8.46
N PHE A 39 14.23 8.04 7.26
CA PHE A 39 15.35 7.58 6.45
C PHE A 39 15.14 7.91 4.98
N PRO A 40 16.23 8.12 4.21
CA PRO A 40 16.13 8.33 2.78
C PRO A 40 15.63 7.06 2.06
N THR A 41 14.86 7.28 0.99
CA THR A 41 14.37 6.19 0.13
C THR A 41 15.49 5.54 -0.67
N ALA A 42 15.42 4.20 -0.83
CA ALA A 42 16.30 3.46 -1.74
C ALA A 42 15.80 3.48 -3.19
N GLU A 43 14.53 3.86 -3.42
CA GLU A 43 13.83 3.76 -4.72
C GLU A 43 13.80 5.10 -5.49
N ASN A 44 14.53 6.11 -5.02
CA ASN A 44 14.58 7.46 -5.62
C ASN A 44 13.21 8.15 -5.76
N PHE A 45 12.27 7.87 -4.88
CA PHE A 45 11.03 8.65 -4.78
C PHE A 45 11.30 10.06 -4.22
N PRO A 46 10.49 11.05 -4.56
CA PRO A 46 10.61 12.38 -3.98
C PRO A 46 10.56 12.36 -2.46
N GLU A 47 11.39 13.15 -1.81
CA GLU A 47 11.39 13.37 -0.36
C GLU A 47 10.92 14.81 -0.08
N ASP A 48 10.07 14.98 0.95
CA ASP A 48 9.67 16.31 1.43
C ASP A 48 10.56 16.73 2.62
N ILE A 49 10.47 16.03 3.74
CA ILE A 49 11.36 16.21 4.89
C ILE A 49 11.96 14.84 5.22
N CYS A 50 13.25 14.66 4.94
CA CYS A 50 13.98 13.46 5.34
C CYS A 50 14.86 13.78 6.55
N LEU A 51 14.66 13.08 7.67
CA LEU A 51 15.41 13.32 8.90
C LEU A 51 16.80 12.70 8.87
N ASP A 52 17.03 11.73 8.00
CA ASP A 52 18.29 10.98 7.83
C ASP A 52 18.91 10.57 9.18
N LEU A 53 18.09 9.94 10.03
CA LEU A 53 18.50 9.60 11.39
C LEU A 53 19.64 8.56 11.38
N PRO A 54 20.59 8.66 12.33
CA PRO A 54 21.75 7.77 12.37
C PRO A 54 21.35 6.31 12.72
N LEU A 55 22.29 5.38 12.51
CA LEU A 55 22.12 3.93 12.72
C LEU A 55 21.12 3.27 11.79
N LEU A 56 21.32 3.51 10.50
CA LEU A 56 20.54 2.91 9.43
C LEU A 56 20.78 1.40 9.29
N PRO A 57 19.74 0.61 8.96
CA PRO A 57 19.88 -0.80 8.61
C PRO A 57 20.71 -1.05 7.35
N LYS A 58 21.04 0.00 6.57
CA LYS A 58 21.62 -0.09 5.21
C LYS A 58 23.16 -0.03 5.16
N THR A 59 23.85 0.33 6.24
CA THR A 59 25.32 0.27 6.24
C THR A 59 25.79 -1.18 6.24
N THR A 60 26.80 -1.50 5.42
CA THR A 60 27.31 -2.88 5.20
C THR A 60 27.70 -3.57 6.52
N GLY A 61 28.21 -2.83 7.50
CA GLY A 61 28.50 -3.32 8.84
C GLY A 61 27.24 -3.63 9.65
N PHE A 62 26.20 -2.83 9.54
CA PHE A 62 24.91 -3.04 10.21
C PHE A 62 24.12 -4.18 9.57
N LYS A 63 24.23 -4.37 8.25
CA LYS A 63 23.60 -5.49 7.53
C LYS A 63 24.18 -6.82 8.03
N LYS A 64 25.52 -6.94 8.17
CA LYS A 64 26.17 -8.11 8.76
C LYS A 64 25.79 -8.33 10.23
N ALA A 65 25.75 -7.26 11.04
CA ALA A 65 25.33 -7.35 12.44
C ALA A 65 23.83 -7.67 12.57
N LYS A 66 23.00 -7.13 11.67
CA LYS A 66 21.57 -7.46 11.55
C LYS A 66 21.36 -8.93 11.19
N ASP A 67 22.08 -9.43 10.19
CA ASP A 67 21.98 -10.83 9.73
C ASP A 67 22.47 -11.82 10.81
N LEU A 68 23.40 -11.39 11.70
CA LEU A 68 23.85 -12.15 12.85
C LEU A 68 22.87 -12.13 14.05
N ILE A 69 22.15 -11.01 14.25
CA ILE A 69 21.26 -10.80 15.38
C ILE A 69 19.79 -11.10 15.01
N LEU A 70 19.46 -11.03 13.74
CA LEU A 70 18.10 -11.17 13.20
C LEU A 70 18.10 -12.29 12.18
N ASN A 71 17.86 -13.53 12.62
CA ASN A 71 17.50 -14.60 11.70
C ASN A 71 16.29 -14.13 10.87
N GLN A 72 16.35 -14.27 9.53
CA GLN A 72 15.24 -13.85 8.65
C GLN A 72 13.89 -14.50 9.01
N ASN A 73 13.95 -15.68 9.64
CA ASN A 73 12.76 -16.39 10.12
C ASN A 73 12.09 -15.75 11.35
N ASP A 74 12.78 -14.87 12.10
CA ASP A 74 12.23 -14.21 13.29
C ASP A 74 11.32 -13.03 12.97
N ILE A 75 11.24 -12.58 11.73
CA ILE A 75 10.39 -11.46 11.31
C ILE A 75 8.90 -11.79 11.53
N TYR A 76 8.51 -13.05 11.43
CA TYR A 76 7.13 -13.50 11.53
C TYR A 76 6.67 -13.83 12.96
N THR A 77 7.54 -13.76 13.96
CA THR A 77 7.26 -14.19 15.33
C THR A 77 7.11 -13.07 16.36
N ASP A 78 7.34 -11.81 15.95
CA ASP A 78 7.29 -10.67 16.89
C ASP A 78 5.86 -10.22 17.27
N ALA A 79 4.83 -10.67 16.54
CA ALA A 79 3.46 -10.25 16.74
C ALA A 79 2.68 -11.30 17.57
N GLN A 80 2.09 -10.88 18.71
CA GLN A 80 1.29 -11.73 19.58
C GLN A 80 0.01 -11.04 20.04
N GLY A 81 -1.05 -11.82 20.25
CA GLY A 81 -2.32 -11.32 20.77
C GLY A 81 -3.27 -10.80 19.69
N PHE A 82 -4.35 -10.11 20.16
CA PHE A 82 -5.34 -9.46 19.29
C PHE A 82 -5.68 -8.06 19.84
N PRO A 83 -5.40 -6.98 19.09
CA PRO A 83 -4.61 -6.98 17.84
C PRO A 83 -3.21 -7.56 18.07
N PRO A 84 -2.55 -8.07 16.98
CA PRO A 84 -1.18 -8.54 17.10
C PRO A 84 -0.28 -7.39 17.56
N GLN A 85 0.46 -7.59 18.67
CA GLN A 85 1.30 -6.56 19.30
C GLN A 85 2.77 -6.86 19.09
N TRP A 86 3.56 -5.82 18.90
CA TRP A 86 5.02 -5.92 18.80
C TRP A 86 5.64 -6.40 20.13
N ASN A 87 6.18 -7.59 20.12
CA ASN A 87 6.82 -8.22 21.27
C ASN A 87 8.16 -8.89 20.89
N PRO A 88 9.20 -8.10 20.56
CA PRO A 88 10.48 -8.63 20.12
C PRO A 88 11.25 -9.23 21.30
N PRO A 89 12.26 -10.13 21.02
CA PRO A 89 13.20 -10.61 21.99
C PRO A 89 13.91 -9.47 22.74
N PHE A 90 14.28 -9.73 24.01
CA PHE A 90 14.84 -8.72 24.93
C PHE A 90 16.03 -7.93 24.33
N LEU A 91 16.98 -8.61 23.69
CA LEU A 91 18.14 -7.96 23.09
C LEU A 91 17.75 -6.97 21.99
N ARG A 92 16.79 -7.34 21.13
CA ARG A 92 16.26 -6.47 20.09
C ARG A 92 15.54 -5.27 20.68
N LYS A 93 14.71 -5.49 21.70
CA LYS A 93 14.03 -4.40 22.43
C LYS A 93 15.02 -3.42 23.05
N SER A 94 16.07 -3.91 23.69
CA SER A 94 17.13 -3.12 24.30
C SER A 94 17.90 -2.30 23.26
N PHE A 95 18.22 -2.90 22.11
CA PHE A 95 18.84 -2.18 20.99
C PHE A 95 17.96 -1.00 20.52
N PHE A 96 16.66 -1.23 20.28
CA PHE A 96 15.77 -0.13 19.86
C PHE A 96 15.62 0.93 20.95
N LYS A 97 15.63 0.56 22.22
CA LYS A 97 15.57 1.51 23.32
C LYS A 97 16.83 2.41 23.34
N MET A 98 18.02 1.84 23.16
CA MET A 98 19.26 2.59 23.03
C MET A 98 19.24 3.52 21.82
N ARG A 99 18.86 3.01 20.65
CA ARG A 99 18.75 3.79 19.42
C ARG A 99 17.79 4.97 19.59
N ASP A 100 16.64 4.76 20.17
CA ASP A 100 15.62 5.79 20.40
C ASP A 100 16.13 6.90 21.32
N GLN A 101 16.97 6.58 22.33
CA GLN A 101 17.63 7.61 23.13
C GLN A 101 18.64 8.43 22.31
N LEU A 102 19.41 7.78 21.43
CA LEU A 102 20.34 8.47 20.53
C LEU A 102 19.60 9.39 19.55
N TRP A 103 18.38 9.03 19.12
CA TRP A 103 17.62 9.83 18.18
C TRP A 103 16.98 11.08 18.78
N LYS A 104 16.68 11.09 20.09
CA LYS A 104 15.99 12.21 20.75
C LYS A 104 16.59 13.59 20.45
N PRO A 105 17.92 13.84 20.52
CA PRO A 105 18.49 15.14 20.20
C PRO A 105 18.23 15.56 18.75
N PHE A 106 18.37 14.63 17.80
CA PHE A 106 18.12 14.88 16.37
C PHE A 106 16.64 15.19 16.14
N LEU A 107 15.74 14.43 16.76
CA LEU A 107 14.31 14.67 16.67
C LEU A 107 13.92 16.03 17.26
N LYS A 108 14.44 16.39 18.44
CA LYS A 108 14.18 17.73 19.05
C LYS A 108 14.60 18.87 18.12
N LYS A 109 15.76 18.73 17.46
CA LYS A 109 16.22 19.69 16.47
C LYS A 109 15.28 19.73 15.26
N ALA A 110 14.94 18.57 14.69
CA ALA A 110 14.04 18.48 13.54
C ALA A 110 12.63 19.03 13.84
N PHE A 111 12.09 18.78 15.03
CA PHE A 111 10.79 19.34 15.45
C PHE A 111 10.79 20.85 15.43
N LYS A 112 11.90 21.48 15.85
CA LYS A 112 12.05 22.94 15.83
C LYS A 112 12.29 23.46 14.40
N ASP A 113 13.20 22.82 13.65
CA ASP A 113 13.62 23.30 12.33
C ASP A 113 12.48 23.20 11.28
N HIS A 114 11.59 22.21 11.43
CA HIS A 114 10.50 21.93 10.50
C HIS A 114 9.09 22.10 11.08
N ASP A 115 8.98 22.62 12.31
CA ASP A 115 7.69 22.85 13.01
C ASP A 115 6.80 21.60 13.08
N LEU A 116 7.42 20.42 13.30
CA LEU A 116 6.73 19.13 13.18
C LEU A 116 5.71 18.83 14.29
N LEU A 117 5.68 19.60 15.36
CA LEU A 117 4.74 19.41 16.48
C LEU A 117 3.48 20.31 16.36
N ASN A 118 3.38 21.11 15.31
CA ASN A 118 2.29 22.07 15.15
C ASN A 118 1.33 21.70 14.00
N TYR A 119 1.03 20.42 13.85
CA TYR A 119 0.01 19.92 12.91
C TYR A 119 -1.29 19.59 13.65
N ASP A 120 -2.40 19.50 12.93
CA ASP A 120 -3.71 19.17 13.50
C ASP A 120 -3.96 17.66 13.43
N VAL A 121 -3.57 17.04 12.31
CA VAL A 121 -3.74 15.61 12.03
C VAL A 121 -2.40 14.98 11.65
N TYR A 122 -2.09 13.86 12.25
CA TYR A 122 -0.89 13.06 11.98
C TYR A 122 -1.29 11.71 11.41
N HIS A 123 -0.84 11.41 10.20
CA HIS A 123 -0.96 10.09 9.60
C HIS A 123 0.31 9.29 9.87
N LEU A 124 0.17 8.18 10.58
CA LEU A 124 1.26 7.30 10.97
C LEU A 124 1.29 6.07 10.07
N GLU A 125 2.09 6.14 9.01
CA GLU A 125 2.23 5.06 8.03
C GLU A 125 2.94 3.85 8.65
N GLY A 126 2.31 2.68 8.56
CA GLY A 126 2.74 1.47 9.26
C GLY A 126 2.50 1.51 10.77
N GLY A 127 1.70 2.46 11.29
CA GLY A 127 1.52 2.63 12.73
C GLY A 127 2.81 3.00 13.48
N HIS A 128 3.76 3.64 12.76
CA HIS A 128 5.02 4.09 13.35
C HIS A 128 4.91 5.49 13.92
N GLY A 129 5.46 5.70 15.14
CA GLY A 129 5.80 7.04 15.63
C GLY A 129 7.23 7.42 15.27
N PHE A 130 7.69 8.53 15.83
CA PHE A 130 9.09 8.97 15.71
C PHE A 130 10.07 8.03 16.41
N LEU A 131 9.61 7.36 17.46
CA LEU A 131 10.36 6.35 18.22
C LEU A 131 9.65 5.00 18.17
N ARG A 132 10.41 3.92 18.29
CA ARG A 132 9.86 2.58 18.26
C ARG A 132 9.46 2.07 19.65
N THR A 133 10.13 2.50 20.70
CA THR A 133 9.94 1.98 22.07
C THR A 133 9.22 2.96 23.00
N SER A 134 8.73 4.07 22.47
CA SER A 134 8.03 5.12 23.23
C SER A 134 7.04 5.84 22.33
N ALA A 135 5.94 6.31 22.91
CA ALA A 135 4.97 7.16 22.21
C ALA A 135 5.45 8.61 22.03
N TRP A 136 6.48 9.03 22.77
CA TRP A 136 6.97 10.43 22.68
C TRP A 136 7.35 10.82 21.23
N PRO A 137 6.96 12.02 20.76
CA PRO A 137 6.18 13.08 21.41
C PRO A 137 4.65 12.97 21.17
N LEU A 138 4.15 11.86 20.61
CA LEU A 138 2.74 11.73 20.19
C LEU A 138 1.78 11.79 21.39
N ASP A 139 2.19 11.26 22.55
CA ASP A 139 1.43 11.34 23.80
C ASP A 139 1.23 12.79 24.28
N GLU A 140 2.27 13.62 24.15
CA GLU A 140 2.18 15.06 24.45
C GLU A 140 1.24 15.77 23.46
N LEU A 141 1.32 15.42 22.17
CA LEU A 141 0.45 15.97 21.13
C LEU A 141 -1.00 15.55 21.32
N LYS A 142 -1.25 14.32 21.73
CA LYS A 142 -2.61 13.84 22.04
C LYS A 142 -3.26 14.65 23.14
N ASN A 143 -2.50 14.94 24.20
CA ASN A 143 -2.95 15.80 25.30
C ASN A 143 -3.23 17.25 24.87
N GLN A 144 -2.67 17.69 23.75
CA GLN A 144 -2.94 18.99 23.13
C GLN A 144 -4.14 18.96 22.15
N GLY A 145 -4.85 17.83 22.07
CA GLY A 145 -6.01 17.65 21.19
C GLY A 145 -5.65 17.43 19.72
N LYS A 146 -4.44 16.94 19.42
CA LYS A 146 -4.07 16.55 18.06
C LYS A 146 -4.67 15.17 17.72
N HIS A 147 -4.91 14.94 16.43
CA HIS A 147 -5.57 13.75 15.92
C HIS A 147 -4.57 12.81 15.23
N PHE A 148 -4.81 11.50 15.37
CA PHE A 148 -3.92 10.47 14.83
C PHE A 148 -4.69 9.44 14.00
N VAL A 149 -4.21 9.23 12.76
CA VAL A 149 -4.63 8.14 11.89
C VAL A 149 -3.45 7.19 11.73
N ALA A 150 -3.62 5.91 11.99
CA ALA A 150 -2.62 4.91 11.62
C ALA A 150 -3.06 4.17 10.36
N ASN A 151 -2.17 4.08 9.36
CA ASN A 151 -2.42 3.30 8.16
C ASN A 151 -1.49 2.09 8.14
N TYR A 152 -2.05 0.88 8.14
CA TYR A 152 -1.30 -0.36 8.19
C TYR A 152 -1.24 -1.05 6.84
N HIS A 153 -0.08 -1.59 6.52
CA HIS A 153 0.15 -2.48 5.38
C HIS A 153 0.40 -3.91 5.85
N GLY A 154 0.31 -4.87 4.93
CA GLY A 154 0.41 -6.29 5.26
C GLY A 154 1.66 -6.67 6.03
N VAL A 155 2.81 -6.13 5.62
CA VAL A 155 4.09 -6.39 6.31
C VAL A 155 4.04 -5.91 7.77
N ASP A 156 3.37 -4.78 8.06
CA ASP A 156 3.30 -4.25 9.41
C ASP A 156 2.50 -5.18 10.32
N MET A 157 1.27 -5.50 9.94
CA MET A 157 0.35 -6.27 10.79
C MET A 157 0.63 -7.77 10.80
N ARG A 158 1.09 -8.35 9.66
CA ARG A 158 1.36 -9.79 9.57
C ARG A 158 2.67 -10.18 10.23
N THR A 159 3.64 -9.26 10.37
CA THR A 159 4.99 -9.59 10.88
C THR A 159 5.28 -8.98 12.24
N ARG A 160 4.96 -7.71 12.42
CA ARG A 160 5.33 -6.94 13.62
C ARG A 160 4.15 -6.72 14.57
N GLY A 161 2.97 -6.49 14.03
CA GLY A 161 1.83 -6.01 14.79
C GLY A 161 1.93 -4.52 15.15
N VAL A 162 0.98 -4.06 15.96
CA VAL A 162 0.91 -2.68 16.46
C VAL A 162 1.95 -2.44 17.56
N PHE A 163 2.31 -1.18 17.76
CA PHE A 163 3.00 -0.72 18.97
C PHE A 163 1.94 -0.31 19.99
N PRO A 164 1.73 -1.05 21.11
CA PRO A 164 0.60 -0.80 22.02
C PRO A 164 0.52 0.63 22.54
N TRP A 165 1.68 1.24 22.80
CA TRP A 165 1.74 2.63 23.30
C TRP A 165 1.45 3.68 22.24
N ILE A 166 1.52 3.34 20.95
CA ILE A 166 1.09 4.20 19.82
C ILE A 166 -0.37 3.91 19.53
N ASP A 167 -0.75 2.65 19.41
CA ASP A 167 -2.10 2.20 19.09
C ASP A 167 -3.15 2.80 20.06
N SER A 168 -2.82 2.89 21.36
CA SER A 168 -3.68 3.52 22.36
C SER A 168 -3.93 5.03 22.15
N LEU A 169 -3.17 5.69 21.29
CA LEU A 169 -3.33 7.11 20.95
C LEU A 169 -4.10 7.33 19.66
N ILE A 170 -4.28 6.27 18.85
CA ILE A 170 -4.86 6.37 17.51
C ILE A 170 -6.37 6.61 17.60
N ASP A 171 -6.87 7.57 16.83
CA ASP A 171 -8.29 7.84 16.70
C ASP A 171 -8.94 6.92 15.65
N VAL A 172 -8.21 6.66 14.54
CA VAL A 172 -8.69 5.83 13.44
C VAL A 172 -7.55 4.96 12.90
N ASN A 173 -7.77 3.66 12.86
CA ASN A 173 -6.89 2.72 12.18
C ASN A 173 -7.42 2.41 10.79
N THR A 174 -6.57 2.43 9.78
CA THR A 174 -6.94 2.17 8.38
C THR A 174 -6.03 1.14 7.74
N SER A 175 -6.54 0.45 6.74
CA SER A 175 -5.75 -0.40 5.84
C SER A 175 -6.37 -0.45 4.45
N SER A 176 -5.54 -0.70 3.46
CA SER A 176 -5.95 -1.01 2.09
C SER A 176 -5.95 -2.53 1.80
N GLU A 177 -5.76 -3.36 2.82
CA GLU A 177 -5.73 -4.82 2.70
C GLU A 177 -6.84 -5.42 3.55
N LEU A 178 -7.76 -6.16 2.91
CA LEU A 178 -9.00 -6.62 3.55
C LEU A 178 -8.75 -7.60 4.71
N ASP A 179 -7.78 -8.50 4.58
CA ASP A 179 -7.43 -9.44 5.64
C ASP A 179 -6.91 -8.77 6.93
N LEU A 180 -6.45 -7.52 6.83
CA LEU A 180 -6.00 -6.76 8.00
C LEU A 180 -7.16 -6.25 8.85
N LEU A 181 -8.36 -6.10 8.28
CA LEU A 181 -9.55 -5.75 9.06
C LEU A 181 -9.89 -6.82 10.10
N GLU A 182 -9.54 -8.08 9.81
CA GLU A 182 -9.70 -9.18 10.77
C GLU A 182 -8.61 -9.21 11.87
N LYS A 183 -7.56 -8.40 11.73
CA LYS A 183 -6.43 -8.36 12.68
C LYS A 183 -6.52 -7.24 13.70
N HIS A 184 -7.45 -6.31 13.53
CA HIS A 184 -7.64 -5.20 14.46
C HIS A 184 -9.12 -4.86 14.59
N PRO A 185 -9.67 -4.71 15.83
CA PRO A 185 -11.11 -4.55 16.06
C PRO A 185 -11.68 -3.22 15.54
N GLN A 186 -10.84 -2.23 15.31
CA GLN A 186 -11.22 -0.88 14.90
C GLN A 186 -10.48 -0.45 13.63
N MET A 187 -10.47 -1.29 12.60
CA MET A 187 -9.80 -0.97 11.35
C MET A 187 -10.80 -0.67 10.25
N GLU A 188 -10.63 0.46 9.58
CA GLU A 188 -11.43 0.88 8.43
C GLU A 188 -10.67 0.61 7.13
N TYR A 189 -11.40 0.26 6.07
CA TYR A 189 -10.80 0.04 4.76
C TYR A 189 -10.71 1.37 3.99
N VAL A 190 -9.51 1.69 3.52
CA VAL A 190 -9.27 2.83 2.63
C VAL A 190 -8.43 2.36 1.44
N PHE A 191 -8.93 2.54 0.22
CA PHE A 191 -8.18 2.19 -0.98
C PHE A 191 -6.88 2.99 -1.09
N LEU A 192 -5.84 2.39 -1.68
CA LEU A 192 -4.60 3.11 -1.99
C LEU A 192 -4.80 4.02 -3.21
N PRO A 193 -4.32 5.27 -3.16
CA PRO A 193 -4.45 6.20 -4.29
C PRO A 193 -3.51 5.83 -5.42
N TYR A 194 -3.97 6.08 -6.63
CA TYR A 194 -3.18 5.96 -7.85
C TYR A 194 -3.49 7.07 -8.84
N THR A 195 -2.46 7.56 -9.55
CA THR A 195 -2.64 8.56 -10.60
C THR A 195 -3.13 7.88 -11.87
N VAL A 196 -4.42 7.51 -11.90
CA VAL A 196 -5.04 6.76 -13.01
C VAL A 196 -4.86 7.48 -14.35
N GLN A 197 -4.95 8.81 -14.35
CA GLN A 197 -4.91 9.66 -15.52
C GLN A 197 -3.53 9.73 -16.21
N GLN A 198 -2.46 9.26 -15.55
CA GLN A 198 -1.13 9.18 -16.16
C GLN A 198 -1.05 8.17 -17.32
N HIS A 199 -2.04 7.25 -17.40
CA HIS A 199 -2.12 6.24 -18.43
C HIS A 199 -3.28 6.51 -19.38
N GLN A 200 -2.99 6.46 -20.69
CA GLN A 200 -4.02 6.42 -21.72
C GLN A 200 -4.49 4.97 -21.88
N PRO A 201 -5.75 4.65 -21.60
CA PRO A 201 -6.24 3.29 -21.71
C PRO A 201 -6.35 2.87 -23.18
N ARG A 202 -5.93 1.64 -23.47
CA ARG A 202 -6.10 1.03 -24.78
C ARG A 202 -7.23 0.00 -24.73
N PHE A 203 -8.26 0.19 -25.56
CA PHE A 203 -9.43 -0.71 -25.63
C PHE A 203 -9.49 -1.56 -26.89
N GLU A 204 -8.44 -1.53 -27.69
CA GLU A 204 -8.24 -2.45 -28.82
C GLU A 204 -7.57 -3.74 -28.32
N LEU A 205 -7.76 -4.82 -29.07
CA LEU A 205 -7.10 -6.09 -28.80
C LEU A 205 -5.92 -6.30 -29.74
N ASN A 206 -4.88 -6.92 -29.22
CA ASN A 206 -3.78 -7.39 -30.06
C ASN A 206 -4.18 -8.64 -30.86
N SER A 207 -3.52 -8.88 -31.98
CA SER A 207 -3.58 -10.12 -32.72
C SER A 207 -2.14 -10.60 -32.98
N PRO A 208 -1.67 -11.64 -32.28
CA PRO A 208 -2.33 -12.43 -31.24
C PRO A 208 -2.62 -11.65 -29.95
N LEU A 209 -3.61 -12.11 -29.16
CA LEU A 209 -3.92 -11.57 -27.83
C LEU A 209 -2.70 -11.67 -26.91
N LYS A 210 -2.42 -10.61 -26.15
CA LYS A 210 -1.27 -10.58 -25.24
C LYS A 210 -1.71 -10.67 -23.78
N ILE A 211 -1.22 -11.69 -23.10
CA ILE A 211 -1.43 -11.93 -21.66
C ILE A 211 -0.12 -11.65 -20.93
N CYS A 212 -0.14 -10.84 -19.89
CA CYS A 212 1.05 -10.61 -19.09
C CYS A 212 0.87 -10.95 -17.61
N HIS A 213 1.98 -11.28 -16.97
CA HIS A 213 2.12 -11.45 -15.54
C HIS A 213 3.39 -10.73 -15.08
N ALA A 214 3.29 -9.94 -13.99
CA ALA A 214 4.41 -9.20 -13.45
C ALA A 214 4.63 -9.56 -11.97
N THR A 215 5.87 -9.94 -11.60
CA THR A 215 6.22 -10.30 -10.23
C THR A 215 7.67 -9.95 -9.91
N ARG A 216 7.93 -9.64 -8.63
CA ARG A 216 9.29 -9.58 -8.06
C ARG A 216 9.66 -10.88 -7.37
N ASP A 217 8.66 -11.60 -6.85
CA ASP A 217 8.84 -12.87 -6.17
C ASP A 217 7.67 -13.78 -6.55
N ARG A 218 8.00 -14.92 -7.15
CA ARG A 218 7.04 -15.88 -7.68
C ARG A 218 6.18 -16.54 -6.60
N TYR A 219 6.76 -16.76 -5.42
CA TYR A 219 6.14 -17.49 -4.33
C TYR A 219 4.81 -16.84 -3.88
N TRP A 220 4.84 -15.52 -3.64
CA TRP A 220 3.70 -14.81 -3.08
C TRP A 220 2.48 -14.77 -4.00
N LYS A 221 2.69 -14.82 -5.31
CA LYS A 221 1.62 -14.71 -6.31
C LYS A 221 1.17 -16.04 -6.90
N GLY A 222 1.88 -17.14 -6.63
CA GLY A 222 1.66 -18.41 -7.31
C GLY A 222 2.10 -18.37 -8.77
N SER A 223 3.18 -17.62 -9.07
CA SER A 223 3.61 -17.32 -10.44
C SER A 223 3.96 -18.54 -11.27
N ASP A 224 4.48 -19.61 -10.67
CA ASP A 224 4.85 -20.81 -11.41
C ASP A 224 3.60 -21.49 -12.00
N ILE A 225 2.46 -21.48 -11.28
CA ILE A 225 1.17 -21.96 -11.78
C ILE A 225 0.69 -21.09 -12.96
N ILE A 226 0.83 -19.77 -12.83
CA ILE A 226 0.45 -18.81 -13.89
C ILE A 226 1.29 -19.04 -15.14
N ILE A 227 2.61 -19.18 -14.98
CA ILE A 227 3.55 -19.40 -16.09
C ILE A 227 3.23 -20.71 -16.80
N GLU A 228 3.00 -21.80 -16.08
CA GLU A 228 2.66 -23.11 -16.65
C GLU A 228 1.36 -23.03 -17.46
N ALA A 229 0.29 -22.47 -16.89
CA ALA A 229 -1.00 -22.31 -17.56
C ALA A 229 -0.88 -21.47 -18.83
N CYS A 230 -0.19 -20.30 -18.76
CA CYS A 230 -0.02 -19.43 -19.92
C CYS A 230 0.85 -20.03 -21.01
N ARG A 231 1.93 -20.76 -20.66
CA ARG A 231 2.76 -21.48 -21.65
C ARG A 231 2.02 -22.63 -22.33
N LYS A 232 1.13 -23.31 -21.62
CA LYS A 232 0.24 -24.31 -22.19
C LYS A 232 -0.76 -23.65 -23.16
N LEU A 233 -1.33 -22.51 -22.76
CA LEU A 233 -2.28 -21.75 -23.56
C LEU A 233 -1.66 -21.26 -24.88
N GLU A 234 -0.42 -20.76 -24.83
CA GLU A 234 0.35 -20.28 -25.98
C GLU A 234 0.58 -21.37 -27.06
N LYS A 235 0.64 -22.64 -26.65
CA LYS A 235 0.79 -23.78 -27.56
C LYS A 235 -0.51 -24.20 -28.25
N SER A 236 -1.66 -23.87 -27.69
CA SER A 236 -2.96 -24.33 -28.15
C SER A 236 -3.88 -23.23 -28.67
N HIS A 237 -3.54 -21.96 -28.42
CA HIS A 237 -4.35 -20.80 -28.81
C HIS A 237 -3.45 -19.68 -29.37
N SER A 238 -4.03 -18.79 -30.17
CA SER A 238 -3.32 -17.63 -30.74
C SER A 238 -3.17 -16.53 -29.68
N ILE A 239 -2.24 -16.73 -28.75
CA ILE A 239 -1.88 -15.74 -27.74
C ILE A 239 -0.37 -15.59 -27.64
N GLU A 240 0.08 -14.47 -27.08
CA GLU A 240 1.47 -14.23 -26.67
C GLU A 240 1.52 -14.03 -25.16
N PHE A 241 2.34 -14.80 -24.46
CA PHE A 241 2.54 -14.64 -23.00
C PHE A 241 3.79 -13.81 -22.69
N VAL A 242 3.61 -12.70 -22.01
CA VAL A 242 4.64 -11.75 -21.60
C VAL A 242 4.90 -11.87 -20.09
N LEU A 243 5.96 -12.58 -19.71
CA LEU A 243 6.43 -12.65 -18.31
C LEU A 243 7.33 -11.46 -18.01
N ILE A 244 6.99 -10.68 -16.97
CA ILE A 244 7.71 -9.46 -16.56
C ILE A 244 8.32 -9.70 -15.18
N GLU A 245 9.63 -9.95 -15.13
CA GLU A 245 10.38 -10.21 -13.89
C GLU A 245 11.66 -9.38 -13.86
N ASN A 246 12.07 -8.98 -12.65
CA ASN A 246 13.33 -8.27 -12.42
C ASN A 246 13.53 -7.02 -13.29
N GLN A 247 12.42 -6.35 -13.63
CA GLN A 247 12.45 -5.10 -14.40
C GLN A 247 12.29 -3.89 -13.48
N PRO A 248 12.91 -2.75 -13.80
CA PRO A 248 12.58 -1.47 -13.19
C PRO A 248 11.07 -1.18 -13.34
N HIS A 249 10.46 -0.52 -12.36
CA HIS A 249 9.02 -0.25 -12.34
C HIS A 249 8.53 0.42 -13.63
N ARG A 250 9.26 1.45 -14.12
CA ARG A 250 8.93 2.13 -15.37
C ARG A 250 8.86 1.15 -16.54
N LYS A 251 9.84 0.24 -16.66
CA LYS A 251 9.87 -0.76 -17.74
C LYS A 251 8.73 -1.77 -17.61
N THR A 252 8.39 -2.14 -16.37
CA THR A 252 7.21 -2.98 -16.09
C THR A 252 5.93 -2.33 -16.60
N LEU A 253 5.72 -1.04 -16.35
CA LEU A 253 4.55 -0.31 -16.84
C LEU A 253 4.52 -0.23 -18.38
N GLU A 254 5.65 0.05 -19.02
CA GLU A 254 5.77 0.07 -20.49
C GLU A 254 5.39 -1.29 -21.10
N LEU A 255 5.86 -2.40 -20.54
CA LEU A 255 5.54 -3.74 -21.02
C LEU A 255 4.07 -4.10 -20.79
N LYS A 256 3.51 -3.82 -19.61
CA LYS A 256 2.09 -4.03 -19.33
C LYS A 256 1.20 -3.30 -20.33
N ALA A 257 1.51 -2.03 -20.62
CA ALA A 257 0.71 -1.20 -21.53
C ALA A 257 0.57 -1.79 -22.95
N THR A 258 1.43 -2.72 -23.34
CA THR A 258 1.34 -3.42 -24.62
C THR A 258 0.41 -4.62 -24.62
N CYS A 259 -0.12 -5.02 -23.45
CA CYS A 259 -0.89 -6.25 -23.27
C CYS A 259 -2.40 -6.01 -23.19
N ASP A 260 -3.20 -7.08 -23.26
CA ASP A 260 -4.66 -7.03 -23.21
C ASP A 260 -5.21 -7.54 -21.87
N ILE A 261 -4.56 -8.56 -21.34
CA ILE A 261 -4.96 -9.24 -20.10
C ILE A 261 -3.77 -9.26 -19.15
N TYR A 262 -4.03 -8.94 -17.90
CA TYR A 262 -3.07 -9.03 -16.81
C TYR A 262 -3.53 -10.09 -15.80
N ILE A 263 -2.65 -10.99 -15.40
CA ILE A 263 -2.91 -11.96 -14.33
C ILE A 263 -2.11 -11.49 -13.10
N ASP A 264 -2.81 -11.19 -11.99
CA ASP A 264 -2.14 -10.68 -10.78
C ASP A 264 -1.62 -11.83 -9.92
N GLN A 265 -2.51 -12.61 -9.33
CA GLN A 265 -2.15 -13.71 -8.45
C GLN A 265 -3.21 -14.80 -8.41
N VAL A 266 -2.78 -16.05 -8.11
CA VAL A 266 -3.64 -17.21 -7.89
C VAL A 266 -3.43 -17.82 -6.50
N SER A 267 -2.67 -17.14 -5.64
CA SER A 267 -2.34 -17.52 -4.27
C SER A 267 -2.73 -16.38 -3.32
N ASN A 268 -3.11 -16.73 -2.09
CA ASN A 268 -3.43 -15.78 -1.02
C ASN A 268 -2.28 -15.61 -0.01
N LEU A 269 -1.05 -16.03 -0.36
CA LEU A 269 0.12 -16.00 0.53
C LEU A 269 0.57 -14.56 0.82
N GLY A 270 0.46 -13.66 -0.17
CA GLY A 270 0.86 -12.24 -0.04
C GLY A 270 -0.25 -11.31 0.43
N GLY A 271 -1.43 -11.83 0.73
CA GLY A 271 -2.65 -11.08 1.05
C GLY A 271 -3.80 -11.51 0.14
N TRP A 272 -5.03 -11.12 0.52
CA TRP A 272 -6.22 -11.49 -0.24
C TRP A 272 -6.42 -10.58 -1.44
N GLY A 273 -6.88 -11.16 -2.54
CA GLY A 273 -7.43 -10.44 -3.69
C GLY A 273 -6.38 -9.89 -4.65
N TYR A 274 -6.26 -8.58 -4.78
CA TYR A 274 -5.44 -7.93 -5.80
C TYR A 274 -4.46 -6.91 -5.19
N GLY A 275 -3.40 -6.61 -5.94
CA GLY A 275 -2.43 -5.59 -5.56
C GLY A 275 -2.41 -4.39 -6.52
N MET A 276 -1.52 -3.43 -6.25
CA MET A 276 -1.34 -2.24 -7.09
C MET A 276 -1.02 -2.55 -8.55
N ASN A 277 -0.45 -3.72 -8.82
CA ASN A 277 -0.24 -4.20 -10.19
C ASN A 277 -1.54 -4.32 -11.00
N SER A 278 -2.65 -4.74 -10.37
CA SER A 278 -3.98 -4.76 -10.99
C SER A 278 -4.53 -3.34 -11.21
N VAL A 279 -4.31 -2.44 -10.26
CA VAL A 279 -4.72 -1.02 -10.38
C VAL A 279 -4.01 -0.35 -11.56
N GLU A 280 -2.71 -0.59 -11.71
CA GLU A 280 -1.92 -0.16 -12.87
C GLU A 280 -2.48 -0.72 -14.17
N ALA A 281 -2.73 -2.04 -14.21
CA ALA A 281 -3.23 -2.71 -15.42
C ALA A 281 -4.62 -2.19 -15.82
N PHE A 282 -5.55 -2.03 -14.87
CA PHE A 282 -6.85 -1.41 -15.14
C PHE A 282 -6.72 0.04 -15.62
N SER A 283 -5.76 0.79 -15.07
CA SER A 283 -5.51 2.16 -15.49
C SER A 283 -5.05 2.25 -16.95
N MET A 284 -4.37 1.23 -17.44
CA MET A 284 -3.93 1.10 -18.84
C MET A 284 -5.00 0.47 -19.76
N GLY A 285 -6.15 0.06 -19.21
CA GLY A 285 -7.21 -0.58 -19.94
C GLY A 285 -6.95 -2.05 -20.26
N LEU A 286 -6.31 -2.81 -19.37
CA LEU A 286 -6.21 -4.26 -19.45
C LEU A 286 -7.41 -4.91 -18.73
N ALA A 287 -7.79 -6.12 -19.13
CA ALA A 287 -8.62 -6.99 -18.31
C ALA A 287 -7.75 -7.64 -17.22
N CYS A 288 -8.22 -7.69 -15.98
CA CYS A 288 -7.43 -8.25 -14.87
C CYS A 288 -8.04 -9.51 -14.31
N CYS A 289 -7.21 -10.55 -14.22
CA CYS A 289 -7.53 -11.84 -13.60
C CYS A 289 -6.81 -11.91 -12.24
N THR A 290 -7.53 -12.33 -11.20
CA THR A 290 -6.95 -12.55 -9.86
C THR A 290 -7.81 -13.56 -9.10
N ASN A 291 -7.23 -14.23 -8.12
CA ASN A 291 -8.00 -15.06 -7.18
C ASN A 291 -8.69 -14.15 -6.15
N LEU A 292 -10.01 -14.15 -6.14
CA LEU A 292 -10.82 -13.48 -5.13
C LEU A 292 -11.50 -14.57 -4.27
N ILE A 293 -11.17 -14.57 -2.98
CA ILE A 293 -11.91 -15.39 -2.02
C ILE A 293 -13.33 -14.84 -1.83
N PRO A 294 -14.32 -15.66 -1.44
CA PRO A 294 -15.71 -15.21 -1.34
C PRO A 294 -15.92 -13.98 -0.46
N GLN A 295 -15.18 -13.85 0.64
CA GLN A 295 -15.26 -12.69 1.53
C GLN A 295 -14.83 -11.41 0.83
N TYR A 296 -13.75 -11.47 0.02
CA TYR A 296 -13.25 -10.31 -0.68
C TYR A 296 -14.14 -9.95 -1.88
N GLU A 297 -14.65 -10.95 -2.59
CA GLU A 297 -15.60 -10.75 -3.67
C GLU A 297 -16.90 -10.08 -3.17
N SER A 298 -17.41 -10.54 -2.03
CA SER A 298 -18.57 -9.93 -1.36
C SER A 298 -18.29 -8.48 -0.92
N PHE A 299 -17.10 -8.21 -0.41
CA PHE A 299 -16.70 -6.85 0.00
C PHE A 299 -16.62 -5.90 -1.18
N LEU A 300 -16.03 -6.31 -2.30
CA LEU A 300 -15.91 -5.49 -3.51
C LEU A 300 -17.26 -5.26 -4.20
N GLY A 301 -18.23 -6.16 -4.02
CA GLY A 301 -19.53 -6.10 -4.69
C GLY A 301 -19.40 -6.16 -6.21
N LYS A 302 -19.87 -5.13 -6.92
CA LYS A 302 -19.71 -5.03 -8.38
C LYS A 302 -18.28 -4.63 -8.73
N HIS A 303 -17.50 -5.57 -9.23
CA HIS A 303 -16.12 -5.37 -9.63
C HIS A 303 -15.84 -5.93 -11.03
N PRO A 304 -14.80 -5.43 -11.75
CA PRO A 304 -14.48 -5.86 -13.11
C PRO A 304 -13.57 -7.10 -13.20
N PHE A 305 -12.99 -7.55 -12.09
CA PHE A 305 -12.07 -8.68 -12.10
C PHE A 305 -12.67 -9.94 -12.72
N VAL A 306 -11.83 -10.71 -13.39
CA VAL A 306 -12.10 -12.11 -13.71
C VAL A 306 -11.56 -12.93 -12.55
N ASN A 307 -12.46 -13.55 -11.78
CA ASN A 307 -12.07 -14.42 -10.69
C ASN A 307 -11.51 -15.72 -11.26
N VAL A 308 -10.29 -16.09 -10.89
CA VAL A 308 -9.58 -17.28 -11.37
C VAL A 308 -9.03 -18.07 -10.19
N HIS A 309 -8.95 -19.39 -10.35
CA HIS A 309 -8.45 -20.27 -9.32
C HIS A 309 -7.22 -21.05 -9.80
N LYS A 310 -6.30 -21.34 -8.89
CA LYS A 310 -5.07 -22.05 -9.21
C LYS A 310 -5.30 -23.40 -9.90
N ASP A 311 -6.38 -24.11 -9.53
CA ASP A 311 -6.67 -25.45 -10.01
C ASP A 311 -7.41 -25.45 -11.37
N THR A 312 -8.07 -24.34 -11.75
CA THR A 312 -8.85 -24.18 -12.99
C THR A 312 -8.29 -23.08 -13.90
N LEU A 313 -7.14 -22.48 -13.57
CA LEU A 313 -6.63 -21.30 -14.24
C LEU A 313 -6.56 -21.43 -15.77
N TYR A 314 -6.12 -22.59 -16.29
CA TYR A 314 -6.07 -22.81 -17.73
C TYR A 314 -7.45 -22.69 -18.37
N ASP A 315 -8.45 -23.37 -17.81
CA ASP A 315 -9.82 -23.38 -18.33
C ASP A 315 -10.49 -22.01 -18.17
N ASP A 316 -10.24 -21.31 -17.04
CA ASP A 316 -10.71 -19.95 -16.81
C ASP A 316 -10.17 -18.98 -17.88
N LEU A 317 -8.89 -19.09 -18.22
CA LEU A 317 -8.27 -18.29 -19.27
C LEU A 317 -8.80 -18.67 -20.67
N VAL A 318 -8.98 -19.95 -20.99
CA VAL A 318 -9.60 -20.40 -22.26
C VAL A 318 -10.99 -19.78 -22.41
N ASN A 319 -11.81 -19.83 -21.37
CA ASN A 319 -13.15 -19.24 -21.37
C ASN A 319 -13.11 -17.73 -21.64
N LEU A 320 -12.16 -17.01 -21.01
CA LEU A 320 -12.01 -15.58 -21.19
C LEU A 320 -11.59 -15.22 -22.63
N ILE A 321 -10.50 -15.83 -23.12
CA ILE A 321 -9.94 -15.47 -24.44
C ILE A 321 -10.83 -15.91 -25.61
N SER A 322 -11.71 -16.89 -25.39
CA SER A 322 -12.69 -17.32 -26.41
C SER A 322 -13.81 -16.30 -26.64
N ASN A 323 -13.88 -15.24 -25.83
CA ASN A 323 -14.90 -14.19 -25.91
C ASN A 323 -14.26 -12.79 -25.92
N GLU A 324 -13.83 -12.32 -27.07
CA GLU A 324 -13.21 -11.00 -27.25
C GLU A 324 -14.11 -9.85 -26.74
N THR A 325 -15.43 -9.99 -26.93
CA THR A 325 -16.39 -8.99 -26.44
C THR A 325 -16.35 -8.88 -24.91
N GLU A 326 -16.22 -10.01 -24.21
CA GLU A 326 -16.08 -10.02 -22.75
C GLU A 326 -14.75 -9.43 -22.31
N VAL A 327 -13.63 -9.75 -22.99
CA VAL A 327 -12.32 -9.10 -22.72
C VAL A 327 -12.45 -7.59 -22.83
N LEU A 328 -13.02 -7.08 -23.92
CA LEU A 328 -13.23 -5.64 -24.13
C LEU A 328 -14.14 -5.01 -23.07
N ARG A 329 -15.19 -5.72 -22.69
CA ARG A 329 -16.10 -5.29 -21.62
C ARG A 329 -15.36 -5.16 -20.29
N LYS A 330 -14.52 -6.16 -19.95
CA LYS A 330 -13.70 -6.16 -18.71
C LYS A 330 -12.65 -5.06 -18.72
N LYS A 331 -12.00 -4.80 -19.86
CA LYS A 331 -11.04 -3.68 -20.03
C LYS A 331 -11.70 -2.34 -19.71
N LYS A 332 -12.86 -2.04 -20.31
CA LYS A 332 -13.61 -0.78 -20.08
C LYS A 332 -14.13 -0.67 -18.65
N ALA A 333 -14.72 -1.74 -18.14
CA ALA A 333 -15.24 -1.79 -16.77
C ALA A 333 -14.12 -1.62 -15.74
N GLY A 334 -12.93 -2.19 -15.99
CA GLY A 334 -11.73 -2.06 -15.14
C GLY A 334 -11.26 -0.62 -15.02
N ARG A 335 -11.16 0.08 -16.16
CA ARG A 335 -10.77 1.50 -16.17
C ARG A 335 -11.77 2.36 -15.39
N ALA A 336 -13.06 2.20 -15.63
CA ALA A 336 -14.09 2.95 -14.92
C ALA A 336 -14.09 2.64 -13.40
N TRP A 337 -13.85 1.37 -13.04
CA TRP A 337 -13.81 0.97 -11.64
C TRP A 337 -12.62 1.59 -10.91
N VAL A 338 -11.42 1.55 -11.49
CA VAL A 338 -10.22 2.10 -10.84
C VAL A 338 -10.28 3.63 -10.72
N GLU A 339 -10.94 4.32 -11.65
CA GLU A 339 -11.22 5.76 -11.56
C GLU A 339 -12.13 6.08 -10.37
N ASN A 340 -13.12 5.24 -10.08
CA ASN A 340 -14.08 5.45 -9.00
C ASN A 340 -13.61 4.96 -7.63
N THR A 341 -12.55 4.13 -7.57
CA THR A 341 -12.09 3.53 -6.31
C THR A 341 -10.67 3.93 -5.92
N HIS A 342 -9.76 4.01 -6.89
CA HIS A 342 -8.33 4.24 -6.67
C HIS A 342 -7.83 5.60 -7.18
N SER A 343 -8.66 6.40 -7.86
CA SER A 343 -8.24 7.76 -8.15
C SER A 343 -7.91 8.51 -6.87
N VAL A 344 -7.00 9.46 -6.96
CA VAL A 344 -6.63 10.28 -5.79
C VAL A 344 -7.87 10.93 -5.18
N GLU A 345 -8.76 11.42 -6.01
CA GLU A 345 -10.03 12.06 -5.61
C GLU A 345 -10.94 11.09 -4.85
N ALA A 346 -11.12 9.85 -5.34
CA ALA A 346 -11.95 8.84 -4.69
C ALA A 346 -11.41 8.44 -3.32
N VAL A 347 -10.09 8.27 -3.22
CA VAL A 347 -9.44 7.95 -1.94
C VAL A 347 -9.50 9.12 -0.97
N MET A 348 -9.27 10.34 -1.43
CA MET A 348 -9.40 11.54 -0.61
C MET A 348 -10.82 11.75 -0.10
N LYS A 349 -11.83 11.45 -0.92
CA LYS A 349 -13.23 11.45 -0.47
C LYS A 349 -13.44 10.53 0.73
N SER A 350 -12.84 9.35 0.74
CA SER A 350 -12.91 8.42 1.87
C SER A 350 -12.20 8.96 3.11
N ILE A 351 -11.01 9.55 2.96
CA ILE A 351 -10.26 10.16 4.06
C ILE A 351 -11.04 11.34 4.67
N TYR A 352 -11.62 12.21 3.83
CA TYR A 352 -12.39 13.35 4.34
C TYR A 352 -13.74 12.94 4.95
N LYS A 353 -14.32 11.81 4.54
CA LYS A 353 -15.46 11.21 5.26
C LYS A 353 -15.07 10.77 6.67
N ILE A 354 -13.87 10.18 6.83
CA ILE A 354 -13.33 9.84 8.15
C ILE A 354 -13.16 11.11 8.99
N TYR A 355 -12.52 12.15 8.46
CA TYR A 355 -12.33 13.41 9.18
C TYR A 355 -13.66 14.05 9.60
N PHE A 356 -14.67 14.01 8.71
CA PHE A 356 -16.01 14.50 9.03
C PHE A 356 -16.68 13.65 10.10
N GLY A 357 -16.65 12.34 9.99
CA GLY A 357 -17.20 11.41 10.98
C GLY A 357 -16.58 11.55 12.38
N GLN A 358 -15.29 11.90 12.44
CA GLN A 358 -14.56 12.18 13.68
C GLN A 358 -14.79 13.62 14.20
N GLY A 359 -15.52 14.45 13.46
CA GLY A 359 -15.77 15.85 13.85
C GLY A 359 -14.57 16.78 13.71
N TRP A 360 -13.51 16.38 12.99
CA TRP A 360 -12.32 17.20 12.78
C TRP A 360 -12.54 18.31 11.76
N ILE A 361 -13.52 18.12 10.88
CA ILE A 361 -14.00 19.11 9.91
C ILE A 361 -15.51 19.25 10.02
N LYS A 362 -16.04 20.41 9.65
CA LYS A 362 -17.49 20.69 9.70
C LYS A 362 -18.24 20.24 8.46
N GLU A 363 -17.55 20.15 7.33
CA GLU A 363 -18.11 19.77 6.02
C GLU A 363 -17.04 19.10 5.17
N ILE A 364 -17.44 18.19 4.29
CA ILE A 364 -16.56 17.60 3.29
C ILE A 364 -16.31 18.66 2.20
N PRO A 365 -15.05 18.87 1.74
CA PRO A 365 -14.77 19.82 0.67
C PRO A 365 -15.65 19.57 -0.57
N HIS A 366 -16.17 20.66 -1.16
CA HIS A 366 -17.10 20.59 -2.29
C HIS A 366 -16.53 19.78 -3.47
N ASP A 367 -15.23 19.89 -3.72
CA ASP A 367 -14.53 19.16 -4.79
C ASP A 367 -14.50 17.63 -4.56
N LEU A 368 -14.89 17.17 -3.36
CA LEU A 368 -14.99 15.75 -2.99
C LEU A 368 -16.43 15.31 -2.70
N ALA A 369 -17.40 16.20 -2.75
CA ALA A 369 -18.79 15.93 -2.37
C ALA A 369 -19.53 15.00 -3.36
#